data_e83ddebfde9d801157336e5445d58089
#
_entry.id   e83ddebfde9d801157336e5445d58089
#
_cell.length_a   1.000
_cell.length_b   1.000
_cell.length_c   1.000
_cell.angle_alpha   90.00
_cell.angle_beta   90.00
_cell.angle_gamma   90.00
#
_symmetry.space_group_name_H-M   'P 1'
#
loop_
_entity.id
_entity.type
_entity.pdbx_description
1 polymer ?
#
loop_
_entity_poly.entity_id
_entity_poly.type
_entity_poly.pdbx_seq_one_letter_code
_entity_poly.pdbx_strand_id
1 'polypeptide(L)'
;MSRRRLLKAGVWFAFFNAVFVFLISLKYFVQIPDVIWSEHMLYLLAYILTHFVFISFLPIFFIYLPVTILARSNRVSLICASLVASLFLIILAMDAYIFSLYRFHINSYVLEQVFAPGATQVFEFTVAQYFMVGGALIFLLAVEVLLFKLAFRIANKIPNSVIYSLIVFFGLLICFVQCRHAVAYAKNDRQLILLDRYFPACVSLNANSLLSALGSEVEPTSVATDYRGKEYRYPQAPLTNTQTGKNVIVIAFDAWRASTMDSLCSPNIYEFSKRSSRFLRHYSGSNGTRTGVFSMFYGLPGVYWKDFCAQSIPPVLFTTMQEKGYDVRLFPSASMLNPPLDKCVFSMFPDQCGSAPGLNAWQRDVNVAQAFLQYLNSRGGDSAPFFSFLFFDSLHSMIKPEDYTGPFQPSWDCAHYERLGKDVDPTEFLNLYKNMVYYLDSLVGDVLKTVEAKGLLDNTVIVFTGDHSQEFDDCHHAFWGHNGNYSAAQMQVPMVYFNGKDTIVSDRWTAHYDLVPTLMQDVFGTTNNSSDYSIGQSLFDSTAHRDFLLVDSYIGVGMIDSVGNITNVYYDGDYSITDRDLDDQFDVPFDRALFDRAETQIKQFWK
;
A
#
# COMPACT_ATOMS: atom_id res chain seq x y z
N MET A 1 43.68 28.56 5.08
CA MET A 1 43.21 27.78 6.24
C MET A 1 43.40 26.29 6.00
N SER A 2 43.68 25.50 7.07
CA SER A 2 44.06 24.09 6.90
C SER A 2 42.84 23.24 6.52
N ARG A 3 42.87 22.58 5.35
CA ARG A 3 41.91 21.57 4.89
C ARG A 3 41.61 20.53 5.98
N ARG A 4 42.65 20.16 6.74
CA ARG A 4 42.56 19.22 7.87
C ARG A 4 41.54 19.67 8.93
N ARG A 5 41.40 20.98 9.18
CA ARG A 5 40.42 21.51 10.14
C ARG A 5 38.97 21.34 9.63
N LEU A 6 38.72 21.58 8.34
CA LEU A 6 37.41 21.37 7.73
C LEU A 6 37.03 19.90 7.75
N LEU A 7 37.95 18.98 7.42
CA LEU A 7 37.71 17.55 7.48
C LEU A 7 37.34 17.08 8.90
N LYS A 8 38.12 17.54 9.91
CA LYS A 8 37.77 17.24 11.31
C LYS A 8 36.45 17.84 11.72
N ALA A 9 36.11 19.05 11.25
CA ALA A 9 34.83 19.67 11.52
C ALA A 9 33.66 18.82 10.94
N GLY A 10 33.83 18.27 9.74
CA GLY A 10 32.86 17.34 9.15
C GLY A 10 32.63 16.10 10.01
N VAL A 11 33.67 15.50 10.57
CA VAL A 11 33.56 14.33 11.46
C VAL A 11 32.74 14.68 12.72
N TRP A 12 33.09 15.79 13.41
CA TRP A 12 32.34 16.20 14.60
C TRP A 12 30.91 16.62 14.28
N PHE A 13 30.72 17.23 13.13
CA PHE A 13 29.38 17.60 12.66
C PHE A 13 28.52 16.36 12.40
N ALA A 14 29.08 15.29 11.83
CA ALA A 14 28.37 14.01 11.68
C ALA A 14 27.97 13.42 13.05
N PHE A 15 28.88 13.44 14.04
CA PHE A 15 28.54 12.97 15.39
C PHE A 15 27.45 13.82 16.07
N PHE A 16 27.41 15.14 15.85
CA PHE A 16 26.29 15.95 16.37
C PHE A 16 24.99 15.62 15.69
N ASN A 17 25.02 15.41 14.38
CA ASN A 17 23.86 14.96 13.63
C ASN A 17 23.39 13.56 14.02
N ALA A 18 24.29 12.66 14.45
CA ALA A 18 23.93 11.35 14.94
C ALA A 18 22.94 11.41 16.13
N VAL A 19 22.98 12.47 16.95
CA VAL A 19 22.02 12.68 18.03
C VAL A 19 20.62 12.94 17.47
N PHE A 20 20.48 13.79 16.44
CA PHE A 20 19.17 14.04 15.80
C PHE A 20 18.68 12.82 15.03
N VAL A 21 19.57 12.13 14.32
CA VAL A 21 19.30 10.85 13.66
C VAL A 21 18.74 9.86 14.68
N PHE A 22 19.37 9.74 15.86
CA PHE A 22 18.90 8.84 16.91
C PHE A 22 17.54 9.25 17.45
N LEU A 23 17.27 10.54 17.68
CA LEU A 23 15.98 11.03 18.14
C LEU A 23 14.84 10.74 17.14
N ILE A 24 15.09 10.94 15.84
CA ILE A 24 14.14 10.58 14.78
C ILE A 24 13.89 9.07 14.78
N SER A 25 14.96 8.30 14.96
CA SER A 25 14.93 6.84 14.89
C SER A 25 14.17 6.16 16.03
N LEU A 26 13.83 6.87 17.09
CA LEU A 26 12.94 6.35 18.14
C LEU A 26 11.60 5.86 17.58
N LYS A 27 11.13 6.44 16.46
CA LYS A 27 9.90 5.99 15.78
C LYS A 27 10.04 4.57 15.19
N TYR A 28 11.23 4.15 14.78
CA TYR A 28 11.46 2.78 14.33
C TYR A 28 11.52 1.80 15.52
N PHE A 29 12.16 2.23 16.65
CA PHE A 29 12.37 1.34 17.80
C PHE A 29 11.07 0.91 18.47
N VAL A 30 10.07 1.78 18.50
CA VAL A 30 8.74 1.49 19.04
C VAL A 30 8.04 0.36 18.27
N GLN A 31 8.44 0.12 17.03
CA GLN A 31 7.82 -0.89 16.17
C GLN A 31 8.51 -2.26 16.25
N ILE A 32 9.66 -2.34 16.90
CA ILE A 32 10.39 -3.62 17.05
C ILE A 32 9.65 -4.48 18.08
N PRO A 33 9.33 -5.75 17.76
CA PRO A 33 8.64 -6.66 18.66
C PRO A 33 9.33 -6.82 20.02
N ASP A 34 8.55 -6.89 21.09
CA ASP A 34 9.06 -6.98 22.46
C ASP A 34 9.92 -8.25 22.70
N VAL A 35 9.64 -9.33 21.96
CA VAL A 35 10.42 -10.57 22.04
C VAL A 35 11.88 -10.33 21.58
N ILE A 36 12.10 -9.53 20.55
CA ILE A 36 13.45 -9.20 20.07
C ILE A 36 14.19 -8.34 21.13
N TRP A 37 13.50 -7.42 21.77
CA TRP A 37 14.06 -6.62 22.88
C TRP A 37 14.46 -7.51 24.05
N SER A 38 13.62 -8.49 24.43
CA SER A 38 13.89 -9.36 25.58
C SER A 38 15.01 -10.36 25.33
N GLU A 39 15.07 -10.95 24.13
CA GLU A 39 16.02 -12.03 23.81
C GLU A 39 17.37 -11.52 23.27
N HIS A 40 17.36 -10.36 22.57
CA HIS A 40 18.54 -9.87 21.83
C HIS A 40 18.96 -8.45 22.22
N MET A 41 18.62 -7.93 23.39
CA MET A 41 18.82 -6.55 23.80
C MET A 41 20.24 -6.02 23.54
N LEU A 42 21.28 -6.73 23.95
CA LEU A 42 22.68 -6.26 23.77
C LEU A 42 23.07 -6.16 22.30
N TYR A 43 22.65 -7.13 21.49
CA TYR A 43 22.88 -7.11 20.04
C TYR A 43 22.11 -5.95 19.41
N LEU A 44 20.82 -5.81 19.74
CA LEU A 44 19.97 -4.75 19.20
C LEU A 44 20.50 -3.36 19.53
N LEU A 45 20.94 -3.11 20.76
CA LEU A 45 21.56 -1.84 21.15
C LEU A 45 22.86 -1.57 20.37
N ALA A 46 23.70 -2.60 20.16
CA ALA A 46 24.91 -2.46 19.35
C ALA A 46 24.55 -2.17 17.89
N TYR A 47 23.54 -2.84 17.35
CA TYR A 47 23.08 -2.65 15.98
C TYR A 47 22.50 -1.24 15.76
N ILE A 48 21.60 -0.79 16.63
CA ILE A 48 21.04 0.55 16.61
C ILE A 48 22.15 1.61 16.65
N LEU A 49 23.08 1.49 17.60
CA LEU A 49 24.16 2.46 17.76
C LEU A 49 25.07 2.53 16.52
N THR A 50 25.46 1.38 15.98
CA THR A 50 26.33 1.33 14.80
C THR A 50 25.61 1.81 13.56
N HIS A 51 24.38 1.38 13.32
CA HIS A 51 23.62 1.72 12.14
C HIS A 51 23.34 3.23 12.05
N PHE A 52 22.78 3.83 13.10
CA PHE A 52 22.38 5.25 13.07
C PHE A 52 23.56 6.22 13.13
N VAL A 53 24.66 5.84 13.77
CA VAL A 53 25.93 6.58 13.61
C VAL A 53 26.44 6.45 12.19
N PHE A 54 26.45 5.25 11.60
CA PHE A 54 26.92 5.04 10.23
C PHE A 54 26.14 5.87 9.21
N ILE A 55 24.81 5.83 9.24
CA ILE A 55 24.00 6.59 8.27
C ILE A 55 24.17 8.11 8.43
N SER A 56 24.46 8.63 9.65
CA SER A 56 24.75 10.06 9.84
C SER A 56 26.03 10.51 9.15
N PHE A 57 26.96 9.59 8.86
CA PHE A 57 28.19 9.86 8.13
C PHE A 57 28.03 9.81 6.60
N LEU A 58 26.99 9.17 6.06
CA LEU A 58 26.80 9.02 4.61
C LEU A 58 26.78 10.37 3.87
N PRO A 59 25.96 11.36 4.24
CA PRO A 59 25.94 12.65 3.57
C PRO A 59 27.28 13.40 3.69
N ILE A 60 27.98 13.22 4.81
CA ILE A 60 29.29 13.83 5.03
C ILE A 60 30.34 13.18 4.11
N PHE A 61 30.34 11.88 4.00
CA PHE A 61 31.32 11.15 3.18
C PHE A 61 31.08 11.36 1.68
N PHE A 62 29.82 11.24 1.21
CA PHE A 62 29.55 11.27 -0.22
C PHE A 62 29.42 12.68 -0.81
N ILE A 63 29.03 13.68 -0.03
CA ILE A 63 28.75 15.02 -0.53
C ILE A 63 29.68 16.07 0.09
N TYR A 64 29.65 16.20 1.43
CA TYR A 64 30.44 17.25 2.09
C TYR A 64 31.97 17.08 1.88
N LEU A 65 32.51 15.87 2.00
CA LEU A 65 33.93 15.60 1.86
C LEU A 65 34.46 15.95 0.45
N PRO A 66 33.86 15.49 -0.67
CA PRO A 66 34.29 15.89 -2.01
C PRO A 66 34.19 17.40 -2.24
N VAL A 67 33.08 18.03 -1.85
CA VAL A 67 32.86 19.47 -2.01
C VAL A 67 33.93 20.27 -1.23
N THR A 68 34.22 19.87 0.02
CA THR A 68 35.23 20.52 0.86
C THR A 68 36.66 20.36 0.31
N ILE A 69 36.95 19.20 -0.28
CA ILE A 69 38.25 18.94 -0.93
C ILE A 69 38.43 19.82 -2.16
N LEU A 70 37.40 20.00 -2.96
CA LEU A 70 37.42 20.77 -4.21
C LEU A 70 37.39 22.27 -3.96
N ALA A 71 36.41 22.77 -3.22
CA ALA A 71 36.13 24.20 -3.05
C ALA A 71 37.12 24.93 -2.13
N ARG A 72 37.70 24.24 -1.13
CA ARG A 72 38.68 24.80 -0.14
C ARG A 72 38.19 26.07 0.58
N SER A 73 36.90 26.26 0.67
CA SER A 73 36.26 27.47 1.23
C SER A 73 35.43 27.12 2.47
N ASN A 74 35.63 27.87 3.56
CA ASN A 74 34.80 27.67 4.78
C ASN A 74 33.34 27.99 4.56
N ARG A 75 33.04 29.02 3.73
CA ARG A 75 31.65 29.40 3.43
C ARG A 75 30.94 28.28 2.64
N VAL A 76 31.62 27.78 1.60
CA VAL A 76 31.07 26.67 0.79
C VAL A 76 30.90 25.41 1.64
N SER A 77 31.87 25.07 2.47
CA SER A 77 31.79 23.93 3.38
C SER A 77 30.67 24.08 4.39
N LEU A 78 30.48 25.27 4.98
CA LEU A 78 29.36 25.55 5.89
C LEU A 78 28.00 25.38 5.18
N ILE A 79 27.83 26.02 4.03
CA ILE A 79 26.56 25.96 3.27
C ILE A 79 26.28 24.52 2.86
N CYS A 80 27.29 23.84 2.28
CA CYS A 80 27.13 22.44 1.88
C CYS A 80 26.76 21.54 3.06
N ALA A 81 27.50 21.61 4.18
CA ALA A 81 27.23 20.80 5.36
C ALA A 81 25.81 21.01 5.87
N SER A 82 25.40 22.28 6.07
CA SER A 82 24.09 22.60 6.64
C SER A 82 22.94 22.20 5.71
N LEU A 83 23.05 22.43 4.40
CA LEU A 83 22.00 22.04 3.44
C LEU A 83 21.88 20.52 3.35
N VAL A 84 23.00 19.82 3.24
CA VAL A 84 23.00 18.35 3.07
C VAL A 84 22.51 17.65 4.32
N ALA A 85 22.91 18.11 5.52
CA ALA A 85 22.43 17.56 6.77
C ALA A 85 20.91 17.83 6.97
N SER A 86 20.46 19.07 6.71
CA SER A 86 19.05 19.40 6.79
C SER A 86 18.21 18.53 5.86
N LEU A 87 18.61 18.39 4.59
CA LEU A 87 17.91 17.53 3.63
C LEU A 87 17.87 16.06 4.08
N PHE A 88 19.01 15.56 4.58
CA PHE A 88 19.10 14.18 5.08
C PHE A 88 18.16 13.94 6.27
N LEU A 89 18.12 14.85 7.27
CA LEU A 89 17.24 14.73 8.42
C LEU A 89 15.76 14.83 8.04
N ILE A 90 15.43 15.67 7.05
CA ILE A 90 14.05 15.75 6.53
C ILE A 90 13.64 14.41 5.88
N ILE A 91 14.48 13.88 4.99
CA ILE A 91 14.21 12.59 4.34
C ILE A 91 14.08 11.49 5.39
N LEU A 92 14.96 11.44 6.39
CA LEU A 92 14.89 10.46 7.46
C LEU A 92 13.64 10.62 8.32
N ALA A 93 13.21 11.86 8.62
CA ALA A 93 11.99 12.12 9.36
C ALA A 93 10.74 11.71 8.57
N MET A 94 10.72 11.97 7.27
CA MET A 94 9.65 11.51 6.38
C MET A 94 9.61 9.97 6.32
N ASP A 95 10.78 9.33 6.18
CA ASP A 95 10.89 7.88 6.17
C ASP A 95 10.40 7.26 7.49
N ALA A 96 10.82 7.82 8.63
CA ALA A 96 10.37 7.37 9.94
C ALA A 96 8.86 7.52 10.13
N TYR A 97 8.26 8.57 9.56
CA TYR A 97 6.82 8.78 9.60
C TYR A 97 6.08 7.77 8.71
N ILE A 98 6.53 7.58 7.46
CA ILE A 98 5.98 6.57 6.53
C ILE A 98 6.08 5.18 7.15
N PHE A 99 7.26 4.83 7.68
CA PHE A 99 7.46 3.54 8.34
C PHE A 99 6.54 3.35 9.55
N SER A 100 6.29 4.40 10.33
CA SER A 100 5.39 4.31 11.50
C SER A 100 3.94 3.97 11.11
N LEU A 101 3.50 4.33 9.91
CA LEU A 101 2.14 4.07 9.41
C LEU A 101 2.03 2.77 8.61
N TYR A 102 3.02 2.51 7.72
CA TYR A 102 2.92 1.49 6.69
C TYR A 102 3.94 0.35 6.79
N ARG A 103 4.91 0.43 7.71
CA ARG A 103 5.99 -0.59 7.91
C ARG A 103 6.86 -0.85 6.69
N PHE A 104 6.98 0.11 5.79
CA PHE A 104 7.98 0.11 4.73
C PHE A 104 8.68 1.46 4.64
N HIS A 105 9.93 1.44 4.17
CA HIS A 105 10.75 2.63 3.95
C HIS A 105 10.42 3.33 2.63
N ILE A 106 10.87 4.59 2.48
CA ILE A 106 10.77 5.31 1.21
C ILE A 106 11.35 4.45 0.08
N ASN A 107 10.53 4.13 -0.90
CA ASN A 107 10.85 3.31 -2.05
C ASN A 107 10.35 3.98 -3.35
N SER A 108 10.51 3.30 -4.50
CA SER A 108 10.05 3.83 -5.79
C SER A 108 8.56 4.12 -5.83
N TYR A 109 7.75 3.34 -5.10
CA TYR A 109 6.31 3.57 -5.01
C TYR A 109 5.99 4.90 -4.33
N VAL A 110 6.61 5.18 -3.17
CA VAL A 110 6.40 6.46 -2.46
C VAL A 110 6.81 7.65 -3.34
N LEU A 111 7.93 7.52 -4.06
CA LEU A 111 8.38 8.56 -4.99
C LEU A 111 7.41 8.73 -6.16
N GLU A 112 6.88 7.64 -6.71
CA GLU A 112 5.84 7.70 -7.74
C GLU A 112 4.61 8.46 -7.23
N GLN A 113 4.13 8.21 -6.00
CA GLN A 113 2.98 8.91 -5.42
C GLN A 113 3.22 10.41 -5.24
N VAL A 114 4.42 10.82 -4.81
CA VAL A 114 4.76 12.22 -4.54
C VAL A 114 4.98 13.02 -5.82
N PHE A 115 5.56 12.42 -6.86
CA PHE A 115 5.97 13.11 -8.09
C PHE A 115 5.06 12.85 -9.29
N ALA A 116 4.05 11.98 -9.18
CA ALA A 116 3.13 11.70 -10.27
C ALA A 116 2.13 12.85 -10.51
N PRO A 117 1.57 12.95 -11.72
CA PRO A 117 0.43 13.83 -11.97
C PRO A 117 -0.74 13.48 -11.05
N GLY A 118 -1.34 14.49 -10.39
CA GLY A 118 -2.44 14.28 -9.45
C GLY A 118 -2.02 14.03 -7.99
N ALA A 119 -0.74 14.07 -7.65
CA ALA A 119 -0.25 13.92 -6.28
C ALA A 119 -0.93 14.88 -5.27
N THR A 120 -1.31 16.08 -5.71
CA THR A 120 -2.06 17.05 -4.90
C THR A 120 -3.50 16.62 -4.57
N GLN A 121 -4.05 15.64 -5.25
CA GLN A 121 -5.36 15.06 -4.93
C GLN A 121 -5.24 13.92 -3.90
N VAL A 122 -4.05 13.30 -3.82
CA VAL A 122 -3.73 12.27 -2.82
C VAL A 122 -3.34 12.91 -1.48
N PHE A 123 -2.61 14.04 -1.54
CA PHE A 123 -2.10 14.74 -0.34
C PHE A 123 -2.67 16.15 -0.29
N GLU A 124 -3.82 16.31 0.37
CA GLU A 124 -4.44 17.62 0.59
C GLU A 124 -3.93 18.22 1.92
N PHE A 125 -3.13 19.29 1.85
CA PHE A 125 -2.60 19.99 3.02
C PHE A 125 -3.29 21.34 3.22
N THR A 126 -3.54 21.67 4.48
CA THR A 126 -4.04 23.00 4.86
C THR A 126 -2.94 24.08 4.74
N VAL A 127 -3.33 25.33 4.55
CA VAL A 127 -2.39 26.46 4.52
C VAL A 127 -1.55 26.55 5.80
N ALA A 128 -2.13 26.23 6.95
CA ALA A 128 -1.43 26.19 8.24
C ALA A 128 -0.31 25.14 8.25
N GLN A 129 -0.55 23.95 7.68
CA GLN A 129 0.46 22.90 7.56
C GLN A 129 1.64 23.33 6.68
N TYR A 130 1.39 24.03 5.57
CA TYR A 130 2.48 24.57 4.74
C TYR A 130 3.35 25.57 5.50
N PHE A 131 2.75 26.48 6.30
CA PHE A 131 3.51 27.41 7.14
C PHE A 131 4.29 26.71 8.26
N MET A 132 3.72 25.69 8.86
CA MET A 132 4.38 24.88 9.90
C MET A 132 5.61 24.17 9.32
N VAL A 133 5.48 23.51 8.18
CA VAL A 133 6.59 22.83 7.48
C VAL A 133 7.66 23.84 7.08
N GLY A 134 7.29 24.97 6.46
CA GLY A 134 8.25 26.02 6.09
C GLY A 134 9.02 26.56 7.29
N GLY A 135 8.34 26.83 8.40
CA GLY A 135 8.97 27.28 9.65
C GLY A 135 9.94 26.23 10.25
N ALA A 136 9.54 24.95 10.23
CA ALA A 136 10.39 23.85 10.69
C ALA A 136 11.66 23.70 9.85
N LEU A 137 11.56 23.86 8.52
CA LEU A 137 12.72 23.81 7.61
C LEU A 137 13.71 24.94 7.87
N ILE A 138 13.22 26.18 8.08
CA ILE A 138 14.08 27.32 8.40
C ILE A 138 14.76 27.14 9.76
N PHE A 139 14.01 26.65 10.76
CA PHE A 139 14.54 26.35 12.10
C PHE A 139 15.64 25.27 12.03
N LEU A 140 15.38 24.17 11.35
CA LEU A 140 16.35 23.08 11.17
C LEU A 140 17.64 23.58 10.52
N LEU A 141 17.53 24.34 9.43
CA LEU A 141 18.70 24.91 8.74
C LEU A 141 19.51 25.83 9.66
N ALA A 142 18.84 26.64 10.48
CA ALA A 142 19.52 27.50 11.45
C ALA A 142 20.29 26.68 12.51
N VAL A 143 19.68 25.60 13.00
CA VAL A 143 20.34 24.66 13.94
C VAL A 143 21.55 24.03 13.28
N GLU A 144 21.45 23.53 12.04
CA GLU A 144 22.59 22.92 11.33
C GLU A 144 23.75 23.89 11.12
N VAL A 145 23.45 25.15 10.79
CA VAL A 145 24.48 26.20 10.70
C VAL A 145 25.20 26.41 12.05
N LEU A 146 24.46 26.39 13.15
CA LEU A 146 25.05 26.52 14.51
C LEU A 146 25.89 25.31 14.88
N LEU A 147 25.42 24.10 14.59
CA LEU A 147 26.14 22.85 14.83
C LEU A 147 27.45 22.78 14.04
N PHE A 148 27.42 23.17 12.76
CA PHE A 148 28.67 23.21 11.97
C PHE A 148 29.67 24.23 12.51
N LYS A 149 29.20 25.42 12.91
CA LYS A 149 30.06 26.41 13.56
C LYS A 149 30.66 25.89 14.87
N LEU A 150 29.89 25.16 15.67
CA LEU A 150 30.38 24.51 16.89
C LEU A 150 31.41 23.43 16.56
N ALA A 151 31.12 22.51 15.63
CA ALA A 151 32.03 21.48 15.16
C ALA A 151 33.34 22.06 14.64
N PHE A 152 33.26 23.16 13.90
CA PHE A 152 34.44 23.87 13.40
C PHE A 152 35.28 24.53 14.53
N ARG A 153 34.63 25.05 15.60
CA ARG A 153 35.33 25.61 16.76
C ARG A 153 36.08 24.54 17.56
N ILE A 154 35.52 23.35 17.73
CA ILE A 154 36.12 22.28 18.52
C ILE A 154 37.09 21.40 17.72
N ALA A 155 37.05 21.43 16.41
CA ALA A 155 37.83 20.54 15.52
C ALA A 155 39.30 20.47 15.81
N ASN A 156 39.93 21.56 16.29
CA ASN A 156 41.33 21.59 16.66
C ASN A 156 41.60 21.46 18.16
N LYS A 157 40.56 21.52 19.00
CA LYS A 157 40.69 21.40 20.46
C LYS A 157 40.74 19.96 20.93
N ILE A 158 40.11 19.05 20.15
CA ILE A 158 40.04 17.63 20.47
C ILE A 158 41.21 16.90 19.83
N PRO A 159 41.99 16.10 20.58
CA PRO A 159 43.10 15.32 20.07
C PRO A 159 42.66 14.32 18.98
N ASN A 160 43.56 14.05 18.03
CA ASN A 160 43.29 13.02 17.01
C ASN A 160 43.11 11.63 17.62
N SER A 161 43.74 11.34 18.75
CA SER A 161 43.57 10.05 19.46
C SER A 161 42.12 9.74 19.75
N VAL A 162 41.27 10.74 20.12
CA VAL A 162 39.86 10.54 20.34
C VAL A 162 39.13 10.07 19.08
N ILE A 163 39.41 10.70 17.93
CA ILE A 163 38.84 10.28 16.65
C ILE A 163 39.27 8.85 16.31
N TYR A 164 40.58 8.53 16.48
CA TYR A 164 41.08 7.18 16.24
C TYR A 164 40.46 6.14 17.19
N SER A 165 40.32 6.46 18.46
CA SER A 165 39.62 5.59 19.44
C SER A 165 38.17 5.36 19.06
N LEU A 166 37.43 6.38 18.60
CA LEU A 166 36.08 6.24 18.12
C LEU A 166 35.99 5.36 16.87
N ILE A 167 36.90 5.55 15.90
CA ILE A 167 36.97 4.71 14.68
C ILE A 167 37.19 3.24 15.06
N VAL A 168 38.15 2.96 15.97
CA VAL A 168 38.40 1.59 16.42
C VAL A 168 37.21 1.02 17.16
N PHE A 169 36.62 1.79 18.08
CA PHE A 169 35.42 1.35 18.83
C PHE A 169 34.25 0.99 17.91
N PHE A 170 33.84 1.91 17.02
CA PHE A 170 32.77 1.66 16.09
C PHE A 170 33.12 0.57 15.07
N GLY A 171 34.38 0.50 14.63
CA GLY A 171 34.84 -0.57 13.74
C GLY A 171 34.72 -1.97 14.36
N LEU A 172 35.10 -2.13 15.63
CA LEU A 172 34.96 -3.39 16.35
C LEU A 172 33.47 -3.72 16.58
N LEU A 173 32.67 -2.72 16.90
CA LEU A 173 31.23 -2.91 17.14
C LEU A 173 30.50 -3.29 15.83
N ILE A 174 30.84 -2.65 14.71
CA ILE A 174 30.31 -3.03 13.38
C ILE A 174 30.72 -4.47 13.03
N CYS A 175 31.99 -4.83 13.23
CA CYS A 175 32.43 -6.21 13.01
C CYS A 175 31.62 -7.21 13.83
N PHE A 176 31.40 -6.92 15.12
CA PHE A 176 30.58 -7.78 15.99
C PHE A 176 29.14 -7.92 15.44
N VAL A 177 28.47 -6.80 15.11
CA VAL A 177 27.11 -6.79 14.58
C VAL A 177 27.02 -7.58 13.27
N GLN A 178 27.94 -7.31 12.32
CA GLN A 178 27.91 -7.94 11.01
C GLN A 178 28.22 -9.45 11.08
N CYS A 179 29.17 -9.87 11.93
CA CYS A 179 29.46 -11.28 12.15
C CYS A 179 28.26 -12.02 12.78
N ARG A 180 27.58 -11.40 13.77
CA ARG A 180 26.38 -12.00 14.38
C ARG A 180 25.24 -12.09 13.36
N HIS A 181 25.09 -11.08 12.50
CA HIS A 181 24.08 -11.09 11.45
C HIS A 181 24.36 -12.18 10.38
N ALA A 182 25.62 -12.36 9.97
CA ALA A 182 26.02 -13.42 9.06
C ALA A 182 25.67 -14.83 9.62
N VAL A 183 25.84 -15.01 10.93
CA VAL A 183 25.42 -16.27 11.61
C VAL A 183 23.89 -16.39 11.63
N ALA A 184 23.16 -15.29 11.85
CA ALA A 184 21.71 -15.28 11.81
C ALA A 184 21.17 -15.70 10.42
N TYR A 185 21.76 -15.17 9.34
CA TYR A 185 21.41 -15.60 7.99
C TYR A 185 21.72 -17.08 7.74
N ALA A 186 22.86 -17.57 8.21
CA ALA A 186 23.21 -18.99 8.02
C ALA A 186 22.27 -19.96 8.74
N LYS A 187 21.69 -19.54 9.86
CA LYS A 187 20.77 -20.33 10.70
C LYS A 187 19.30 -20.02 10.47
N ASN A 188 18.98 -19.14 9.55
CA ASN A 188 17.63 -18.62 9.33
C ASN A 188 16.95 -18.09 10.61
N ASP A 189 17.73 -17.37 11.45
CA ASP A 189 17.25 -16.73 12.67
C ASP A 189 16.36 -15.53 12.31
N ARG A 190 15.06 -15.77 12.21
CA ARG A 190 14.09 -14.79 11.68
C ARG A 190 13.98 -13.54 12.52
N GLN A 191 14.13 -13.63 13.84
CA GLN A 191 14.10 -12.47 14.73
C GLN A 191 15.19 -11.44 14.38
N LEU A 192 16.39 -11.92 14.04
CA LEU A 192 17.51 -11.04 13.72
C LEU A 192 17.52 -10.59 12.25
N ILE A 193 17.12 -11.47 11.33
CA ILE A 193 17.08 -11.14 9.89
C ILE A 193 16.03 -10.06 9.64
N LEU A 194 14.84 -10.14 10.24
CA LEU A 194 13.77 -9.18 10.07
C LEU A 194 14.11 -7.78 10.61
N LEU A 195 15.13 -7.63 11.48
CA LEU A 195 15.61 -6.31 11.92
C LEU A 195 16.03 -5.40 10.76
N ASP A 196 16.49 -5.98 9.64
CA ASP A 196 16.87 -5.23 8.45
C ASP A 196 15.70 -4.43 7.85
N ARG A 197 14.46 -4.85 8.13
CA ARG A 197 13.25 -4.18 7.66
C ARG A 197 12.81 -3.03 8.55
N TYR A 198 13.29 -2.97 9.78
CA TYR A 198 12.96 -1.89 10.71
C TYR A 198 13.85 -0.66 10.54
N PHE A 199 14.98 -0.78 9.85
CA PHE A 199 15.95 0.31 9.74
C PHE A 199 16.18 0.75 8.28
N PRO A 200 16.15 2.06 7.98
CA PRO A 200 16.30 2.56 6.63
C PRO A 200 17.74 2.31 6.11
N ALA A 201 17.86 2.02 4.82
CA ALA A 201 19.15 1.81 4.14
C ALA A 201 20.05 0.76 4.85
N CYS A 202 19.42 -0.29 5.38
CA CYS A 202 20.14 -1.35 6.04
C CYS A 202 20.98 -2.18 5.04
N VAL A 203 22.20 -2.53 5.42
CA VAL A 203 23.09 -3.41 4.66
C VAL A 203 23.71 -4.39 5.64
N SER A 204 23.12 -5.59 5.69
CA SER A 204 23.58 -6.66 6.56
C SER A 204 24.43 -7.67 5.82
N LEU A 205 25.44 -8.22 6.51
CA LEU A 205 26.34 -9.19 5.93
C LEU A 205 25.64 -10.55 5.79
N ASN A 206 25.43 -11.00 4.56
CA ASN A 206 25.06 -12.38 4.25
C ASN A 206 26.33 -13.12 3.76
N ALA A 207 26.80 -14.08 4.54
CA ALA A 207 27.98 -14.87 4.24
C ALA A 207 27.63 -16.33 3.87
N ASN A 208 26.39 -16.63 3.50
CA ASN A 208 25.91 -18.01 3.24
C ASN A 208 26.77 -18.75 2.21
N SER A 209 27.11 -18.08 1.09
CA SER A 209 27.97 -18.68 0.07
C SER A 209 29.37 -19.02 0.58
N LEU A 210 29.95 -18.16 1.43
CA LEU A 210 31.27 -18.41 2.04
C LEU A 210 31.20 -19.53 3.08
N LEU A 211 30.19 -19.52 3.95
CA LEU A 211 30.00 -20.51 4.99
C LEU A 211 29.73 -21.90 4.40
N SER A 212 28.90 -21.97 3.35
CA SER A 212 28.67 -23.22 2.61
C SER A 212 29.96 -23.75 1.96
N ALA A 213 30.78 -22.85 1.36
CA ALA A 213 32.09 -23.23 0.79
C ALA A 213 33.09 -23.73 1.85
N LEU A 214 32.94 -23.31 3.11
CA LEU A 214 33.71 -23.79 4.27
C LEU A 214 33.13 -25.06 4.92
N GLY A 215 32.06 -25.63 4.34
CA GLY A 215 31.43 -26.87 4.83
C GLY A 215 30.41 -26.67 5.95
N SER A 216 29.96 -25.46 6.21
CA SER A 216 28.87 -25.20 7.16
C SER A 216 27.53 -25.51 6.52
N GLU A 217 26.61 -26.10 7.28
CA GLU A 217 25.20 -26.18 6.87
C GLU A 217 24.57 -24.78 6.88
N VAL A 218 23.89 -24.44 5.81
CA VAL A 218 23.23 -23.15 5.63
C VAL A 218 21.79 -23.36 5.23
N GLU A 219 20.86 -22.79 5.99
CA GLU A 219 19.44 -22.86 5.70
C GLU A 219 19.03 -21.84 4.63
N PRO A 220 18.05 -22.15 3.77
CA PRO A 220 17.50 -21.17 2.83
C PRO A 220 16.79 -20.03 3.59
N THR A 221 17.23 -18.81 3.36
CA THR A 221 16.68 -17.60 4.01
C THR A 221 15.79 -16.76 3.09
N SER A 222 15.74 -17.10 1.79
CA SER A 222 14.98 -16.36 0.81
C SER A 222 14.28 -17.27 -0.19
N VAL A 223 13.22 -16.73 -0.77
CA VAL A 223 12.39 -17.39 -1.78
C VAL A 223 12.56 -16.65 -3.11
N ALA A 224 12.73 -17.37 -4.21
CA ALA A 224 12.86 -16.74 -5.54
C ALA A 224 11.54 -16.08 -5.95
N THR A 225 11.57 -14.78 -6.31
CA THR A 225 10.40 -13.97 -6.65
C THR A 225 10.57 -13.19 -7.96
N ASP A 226 11.11 -13.83 -9.01
CA ASP A 226 11.27 -13.18 -10.31
C ASP A 226 9.98 -13.24 -11.14
N TYR A 227 9.14 -12.23 -10.96
CA TYR A 227 7.83 -12.08 -11.62
C TYR A 227 7.82 -11.05 -12.76
N ARG A 228 8.97 -10.53 -13.21
CA ARG A 228 9.05 -9.44 -14.20
C ARG A 228 9.60 -9.90 -15.55
N GLY A 229 9.21 -9.17 -16.60
CA GLY A 229 9.75 -9.37 -17.94
C GLY A 229 9.32 -10.68 -18.58
N LYS A 230 8.15 -11.21 -18.20
CA LYS A 230 7.61 -12.45 -18.74
C LYS A 230 6.78 -12.17 -19.99
N GLU A 231 6.67 -13.18 -20.85
CA GLU A 231 5.69 -13.20 -21.92
C GLU A 231 4.43 -13.90 -21.43
N TYR A 232 3.27 -13.45 -21.92
CA TYR A 232 1.97 -13.91 -21.43
C TYR A 232 1.10 -14.46 -22.53
N ARG A 233 0.29 -15.47 -22.18
CA ARG A 233 -0.83 -15.95 -22.97
C ARG A 233 -2.12 -15.69 -22.18
N TYR A 234 -2.75 -14.55 -22.44
CA TYR A 234 -3.95 -14.12 -21.74
C TYR A 234 -4.96 -13.54 -22.74
N PRO A 235 -6.17 -14.13 -22.88
CA PRO A 235 -6.56 -15.42 -22.31
C PRO A 235 -5.80 -16.60 -22.92
N GLN A 236 -5.80 -17.76 -22.25
CA GLN A 236 -5.12 -18.97 -22.73
C GLN A 236 -5.76 -19.57 -23.98
N ALA A 237 -7.08 -19.38 -24.14
CA ALA A 237 -7.88 -19.83 -25.27
C ALA A 237 -8.88 -18.75 -25.69
N PRO A 238 -9.32 -18.71 -26.96
CA PRO A 238 -10.42 -17.85 -27.40
C PRO A 238 -11.67 -18.10 -26.57
N LEU A 239 -12.35 -17.02 -26.15
CA LEU A 239 -13.54 -17.11 -25.30
C LEU A 239 -14.80 -17.31 -26.13
N THR A 240 -15.69 -18.19 -25.66
CA THR A 240 -16.98 -18.47 -26.28
C THR A 240 -18.08 -17.86 -25.42
N ASN A 241 -18.68 -16.78 -25.92
CA ASN A 241 -19.70 -15.99 -25.23
C ASN A 241 -21.05 -16.19 -25.93
N THR A 242 -22.02 -16.80 -25.24
CA THR A 242 -23.31 -17.23 -25.81
C THR A 242 -24.45 -16.24 -25.57
N GLN A 243 -24.27 -15.27 -24.68
CA GLN A 243 -25.29 -14.28 -24.29
C GLN A 243 -24.81 -12.84 -24.50
N THR A 244 -25.75 -11.92 -24.56
CA THR A 244 -25.55 -10.46 -24.55
C THR A 244 -26.78 -9.79 -24.00
N GLY A 245 -26.64 -8.56 -23.51
CA GLY A 245 -27.76 -7.65 -23.31
C GLY A 245 -28.03 -7.18 -21.91
N LYS A 246 -27.47 -7.80 -20.85
CA LYS A 246 -27.61 -7.23 -19.49
C LYS A 246 -26.73 -6.00 -19.33
N ASN A 247 -27.27 -4.95 -18.73
CA ASN A 247 -26.46 -3.84 -18.25
C ASN A 247 -25.63 -4.27 -17.04
N VAL A 248 -24.51 -3.59 -16.80
CA VAL A 248 -23.66 -3.82 -15.63
C VAL A 248 -23.34 -2.49 -14.97
N ILE A 249 -23.61 -2.38 -13.68
CA ILE A 249 -23.22 -1.24 -12.84
C ILE A 249 -22.33 -1.76 -11.73
N VAL A 250 -21.08 -1.31 -11.68
CA VAL A 250 -20.17 -1.57 -10.57
C VAL A 250 -20.01 -0.28 -9.77
N ILE A 251 -20.39 -0.31 -8.51
CA ILE A 251 -20.28 0.78 -7.56
C ILE A 251 -19.22 0.39 -6.55
N ALA A 252 -18.07 1.09 -6.58
CA ALA A 252 -16.99 0.85 -5.64
C ALA A 252 -16.68 2.13 -4.85
N PHE A 253 -16.40 1.96 -3.56
CA PHE A 253 -15.86 3.01 -2.71
C PHE A 253 -14.39 2.72 -2.44
N ASP A 254 -13.53 3.70 -2.66
CA ASP A 254 -12.12 3.62 -2.27
C ASP A 254 -12.02 3.41 -0.76
N ALA A 255 -11.29 2.36 -0.36
CA ALA A 255 -11.05 2.01 1.04
C ALA A 255 -12.31 1.57 1.84
N TRP A 256 -13.26 0.83 1.26
CA TRP A 256 -14.50 0.45 1.93
C TRP A 256 -14.39 -0.83 2.76
N ARG A 257 -14.54 -0.71 4.09
CA ARG A 257 -14.53 -1.84 5.04
C ARG A 257 -15.81 -2.66 4.97
N ALA A 258 -15.67 -3.99 4.94
CA ALA A 258 -16.80 -4.91 5.03
C ALA A 258 -17.66 -4.70 6.29
N SER A 259 -17.03 -4.34 7.42
CA SER A 259 -17.72 -4.12 8.70
C SER A 259 -18.65 -2.90 8.73
N THR A 260 -18.61 -2.04 7.71
CA THR A 260 -19.49 -0.87 7.58
C THR A 260 -20.58 -1.05 6.51
N MET A 261 -20.71 -2.24 5.93
CA MET A 261 -21.86 -2.61 5.10
C MET A 261 -22.96 -3.19 5.98
N ASP A 262 -23.59 -2.34 6.77
CA ASP A 262 -24.64 -2.67 7.72
C ASP A 262 -25.80 -1.66 7.71
N SER A 263 -26.84 -1.91 8.49
CA SER A 263 -28.04 -1.06 8.56
C SER A 263 -27.80 0.32 9.19
N LEU A 264 -26.67 0.55 9.84
CA LEU A 264 -26.34 1.81 10.51
C LEU A 264 -25.47 2.68 9.62
N CYS A 265 -24.41 2.11 9.05
CA CYS A 265 -23.40 2.83 8.28
C CYS A 265 -23.81 3.01 6.81
N SER A 266 -24.47 2.01 6.20
CA SER A 266 -24.89 2.04 4.80
C SER A 266 -26.34 1.55 4.59
N PRO A 267 -27.33 2.24 5.17
CA PRO A 267 -28.73 1.76 5.23
C PRO A 267 -29.37 1.51 3.86
N ASN A 268 -29.10 2.32 2.83
CA ASN A 268 -29.69 2.15 1.50
C ASN A 268 -29.13 0.92 0.79
N ILE A 269 -27.78 0.75 0.81
CA ILE A 269 -27.11 -0.40 0.21
C ILE A 269 -27.47 -1.67 1.01
N TYR A 270 -27.51 -1.60 2.34
CA TYR A 270 -27.88 -2.73 3.18
C TYR A 270 -29.33 -3.19 2.90
N GLU A 271 -30.28 -2.29 2.77
CA GLU A 271 -31.66 -2.64 2.41
C GLU A 271 -31.71 -3.27 1.01
N PHE A 272 -31.02 -2.70 0.03
CA PHE A 272 -30.94 -3.26 -1.31
C PHE A 272 -30.28 -4.65 -1.31
N SER A 273 -29.29 -4.86 -0.44
CA SER A 273 -28.57 -6.14 -0.33
C SER A 273 -29.44 -7.32 0.11
N LYS A 274 -30.59 -7.07 0.75
CA LYS A 274 -31.52 -8.14 1.15
C LYS A 274 -32.16 -8.87 -0.03
N ARG A 275 -32.19 -8.22 -1.21
CA ARG A 275 -32.67 -8.82 -2.47
C ARG A 275 -31.51 -9.16 -3.42
N SER A 276 -30.29 -9.26 -2.90
CA SER A 276 -29.07 -9.51 -3.64
C SER A 276 -28.31 -10.68 -3.02
N SER A 277 -27.36 -11.24 -3.75
CA SER A 277 -26.39 -12.18 -3.18
C SER A 277 -25.33 -11.43 -2.40
N ARG A 278 -24.98 -11.94 -1.20
CA ARG A 278 -23.99 -11.35 -0.29
C ARG A 278 -22.91 -12.35 0.03
N PHE A 279 -21.64 -11.93 -0.12
CA PHE A 279 -20.47 -12.75 0.17
C PHE A 279 -19.73 -12.13 1.36
N LEU A 280 -19.98 -12.71 2.56
CA LEU A 280 -19.62 -12.11 3.84
C LEU A 280 -18.12 -12.13 4.14
N ARG A 281 -17.37 -13.02 3.47
CA ARG A 281 -15.90 -13.14 3.59
C ARG A 281 -15.25 -12.92 2.24
N HIS A 282 -15.50 -11.73 1.67
CA HIS A 282 -14.89 -11.31 0.42
C HIS A 282 -13.66 -10.43 0.68
N TYR A 283 -12.58 -10.74 -0.02
CA TYR A 283 -11.29 -10.07 0.14
C TYR A 283 -10.89 -9.37 -1.17
N SER A 284 -10.33 -8.18 -1.04
CA SER A 284 -9.60 -7.57 -2.15
C SER A 284 -8.42 -8.45 -2.57
N GLY A 285 -7.98 -8.33 -3.82
CA GLY A 285 -6.73 -8.94 -4.26
C GLY A 285 -5.49 -8.20 -3.74
N SER A 286 -5.69 -6.99 -3.17
CA SER A 286 -4.61 -6.14 -2.68
C SER A 286 -5.07 -5.22 -1.55
N ASN A 287 -4.13 -4.73 -0.76
CA ASN A 287 -4.36 -3.70 0.26
C ASN A 287 -4.19 -2.26 -0.26
N GLY A 288 -4.31 -2.03 -1.55
CA GLY A 288 -4.21 -0.70 -2.17
C GLY A 288 -4.84 -0.64 -3.54
N THR A 289 -5.25 0.57 -3.95
CA THR A 289 -6.09 0.85 -5.12
C THR A 289 -5.56 0.28 -6.43
N ARG A 290 -4.25 0.44 -6.70
CA ARG A 290 -3.65 0.03 -7.98
C ARG A 290 -3.94 -1.42 -8.33
N THR A 291 -3.59 -2.32 -7.44
CA THR A 291 -3.70 -3.76 -7.67
C THR A 291 -5.01 -4.34 -7.15
N GLY A 292 -5.73 -3.63 -6.29
CA GLY A 292 -7.12 -3.92 -5.93
C GLY A 292 -8.05 -3.78 -7.15
N VAL A 293 -8.02 -2.64 -7.82
CA VAL A 293 -8.78 -2.41 -9.07
C VAL A 293 -8.30 -3.33 -10.20
N PHE A 294 -6.98 -3.59 -10.28
CA PHE A 294 -6.43 -4.54 -11.25
C PHE A 294 -7.04 -5.93 -11.06
N SER A 295 -7.00 -6.48 -9.85
CA SER A 295 -7.53 -7.81 -9.57
C SER A 295 -9.04 -7.90 -9.82
N MET A 296 -9.78 -6.82 -9.57
CA MET A 296 -11.22 -6.72 -9.80
C MET A 296 -11.60 -6.89 -11.28
N PHE A 297 -10.82 -6.31 -12.21
CA PHE A 297 -11.18 -6.28 -13.64
C PHE A 297 -10.37 -7.22 -14.53
N TYR A 298 -9.19 -7.68 -14.09
CA TYR A 298 -8.45 -8.73 -14.80
C TYR A 298 -8.76 -10.14 -14.29
N GLY A 299 -9.22 -10.28 -13.04
CA GLY A 299 -9.32 -11.57 -12.39
C GLY A 299 -7.95 -12.21 -12.08
N LEU A 300 -6.92 -11.39 -11.91
CA LEU A 300 -5.52 -11.78 -11.74
C LEU A 300 -4.87 -11.06 -10.56
N PRO A 301 -3.80 -11.61 -9.96
CA PRO A 301 -3.04 -10.93 -8.91
C PRO A 301 -2.22 -9.77 -9.49
N GLY A 302 -1.95 -8.76 -8.66
CA GLY A 302 -1.28 -7.52 -9.06
C GLY A 302 0.17 -7.68 -9.50
N VAL A 303 0.81 -8.83 -9.29
CA VAL A 303 2.15 -9.12 -9.82
C VAL A 303 2.23 -8.96 -11.34
N TYR A 304 1.12 -9.12 -12.05
CA TYR A 304 1.02 -8.93 -13.49
C TYR A 304 1.01 -7.45 -13.92
N TRP A 305 0.74 -6.53 -12.98
CA TRP A 305 0.52 -5.12 -13.28
C TRP A 305 1.59 -4.50 -14.20
N LYS A 306 2.87 -4.61 -13.81
CA LYS A 306 3.95 -3.92 -14.54
C LYS A 306 4.08 -4.39 -15.98
N ASP A 307 4.01 -5.69 -16.18
CA ASP A 307 4.19 -6.29 -17.50
C ASP A 307 2.95 -6.09 -18.38
N PHE A 308 1.74 -6.21 -17.82
CA PHE A 308 0.49 -5.99 -18.56
C PHE A 308 0.35 -4.53 -19.00
N CYS A 309 0.71 -3.57 -18.13
CA CYS A 309 0.76 -2.16 -18.52
C CYS A 309 1.81 -1.92 -19.64
N ALA A 310 3.02 -2.47 -19.49
CA ALA A 310 4.10 -2.28 -20.46
C ALA A 310 3.79 -2.90 -21.82
N GLN A 311 3.09 -4.05 -21.83
CA GLN A 311 2.71 -4.78 -23.04
C GLN A 311 1.33 -4.38 -23.58
N SER A 312 0.62 -3.46 -22.90
CA SER A 312 -0.74 -3.01 -23.25
C SER A 312 -1.73 -4.17 -23.42
N ILE A 313 -1.69 -5.16 -22.53
CA ILE A 313 -2.60 -6.31 -22.52
C ILE A 313 -3.90 -5.87 -21.83
N PRO A 314 -5.06 -5.80 -22.52
CA PRO A 314 -6.31 -5.35 -21.93
C PRO A 314 -7.00 -6.45 -21.11
N PRO A 315 -7.91 -6.10 -20.15
CA PRO A 315 -8.77 -7.06 -19.47
C PRO A 315 -9.72 -7.77 -20.44
N VAL A 316 -9.86 -9.08 -20.32
CA VAL A 316 -10.80 -9.87 -21.15
C VAL A 316 -12.25 -9.41 -21.00
N LEU A 317 -12.61 -8.89 -19.82
CA LEU A 317 -13.93 -8.33 -19.56
C LEU A 317 -14.24 -7.17 -20.52
N PHE A 318 -13.32 -6.21 -20.67
CA PHE A 318 -13.53 -5.04 -21.53
C PHE A 318 -13.40 -5.35 -23.01
N THR A 319 -12.52 -6.27 -23.41
CA THR A 319 -12.48 -6.72 -24.81
C THR A 319 -13.78 -7.43 -25.20
N THR A 320 -14.34 -8.27 -24.33
CA THR A 320 -15.64 -8.91 -24.54
C THR A 320 -16.77 -7.88 -24.62
N MET A 321 -16.78 -6.87 -23.72
CA MET A 321 -17.76 -5.78 -23.78
C MET A 321 -17.70 -5.02 -25.10
N GLN A 322 -16.50 -4.69 -25.58
CA GLN A 322 -16.31 -4.02 -26.86
C GLN A 322 -16.83 -4.88 -28.03
N GLU A 323 -16.49 -6.16 -28.06
CA GLU A 323 -16.97 -7.10 -29.08
C GLU A 323 -18.50 -7.24 -29.12
N LYS A 324 -19.13 -7.14 -27.92
CA LYS A 324 -20.58 -7.21 -27.76
C LYS A 324 -21.29 -5.86 -27.89
N GLY A 325 -20.58 -4.80 -28.23
CA GLY A 325 -21.14 -3.47 -28.51
C GLY A 325 -21.64 -2.71 -27.27
N TYR A 326 -21.04 -2.95 -26.10
CA TYR A 326 -21.39 -2.22 -24.87
C TYR A 326 -20.97 -0.76 -24.93
N ASP A 327 -21.82 0.12 -24.40
CA ASP A 327 -21.46 1.50 -24.04
C ASP A 327 -20.76 1.49 -22.67
N VAL A 328 -19.43 1.55 -22.68
CA VAL A 328 -18.62 1.53 -21.44
C VAL A 328 -18.40 2.94 -20.94
N ARG A 329 -18.81 3.22 -19.70
CA ARG A 329 -18.69 4.52 -19.04
C ARG A 329 -18.02 4.40 -17.69
N LEU A 330 -16.98 5.23 -17.47
CA LEU A 330 -16.27 5.35 -16.21
C LEU A 330 -16.65 6.68 -15.56
N PHE A 331 -16.95 6.64 -14.26
CA PHE A 331 -17.29 7.80 -13.44
C PHE A 331 -16.36 7.85 -12.22
N PRO A 332 -15.08 8.24 -12.39
CA PRO A 332 -14.14 8.32 -11.28
C PRO A 332 -14.28 9.64 -10.53
N SER A 333 -14.29 9.58 -9.21
CA SER A 333 -14.21 10.75 -8.34
C SER A 333 -12.80 11.35 -8.38
N ALA A 334 -11.80 10.58 -7.97
CA ALA A 334 -10.38 10.93 -8.11
C ALA A 334 -9.84 10.56 -9.49
N SER A 335 -8.73 11.19 -9.88
CA SER A 335 -8.05 10.88 -11.13
C SER A 335 -7.48 9.47 -11.13
N MET A 336 -7.80 8.69 -12.14
CA MET A 336 -7.23 7.35 -12.40
C MET A 336 -5.90 7.41 -13.17
N LEU A 337 -5.24 8.56 -13.21
CA LEU A 337 -3.90 8.74 -13.79
C LEU A 337 -2.79 8.46 -12.76
N ASN A 338 -3.15 8.44 -11.47
CA ASN A 338 -2.28 8.04 -10.37
C ASN A 338 -3.09 7.32 -9.27
N PRO A 339 -2.91 5.99 -9.16
CA PRO A 339 -2.06 5.09 -9.98
C PRO A 339 -2.52 5.05 -11.44
N PRO A 340 -1.62 4.78 -12.41
CA PRO A 340 -1.91 4.91 -13.84
C PRO A 340 -2.83 3.79 -14.36
N LEU A 341 -4.09 3.78 -13.90
CA LEU A 341 -5.13 2.85 -14.32
C LEU A 341 -5.52 3.06 -15.79
N ASP A 342 -5.38 4.29 -16.30
CA ASP A 342 -5.55 4.69 -17.69
C ASP A 342 -4.63 3.97 -18.67
N LYS A 343 -3.45 3.53 -18.20
CA LYS A 343 -2.45 2.82 -19.02
C LYS A 343 -2.55 1.29 -18.89
N CYS A 344 -3.34 0.81 -17.95
CA CYS A 344 -3.47 -0.61 -17.64
C CYS A 344 -4.94 -1.06 -17.71
N VAL A 345 -5.64 -1.01 -16.60
CA VAL A 345 -7.01 -1.53 -16.47
C VAL A 345 -7.97 -0.88 -17.46
N PHE A 346 -7.89 0.44 -17.59
CA PHE A 346 -8.77 1.22 -18.47
C PHE A 346 -8.06 1.75 -19.72
N SER A 347 -7.03 1.06 -20.19
CA SER A 347 -6.25 1.45 -21.37
C SER A 347 -7.09 1.53 -22.66
N MET A 348 -8.26 0.90 -22.69
CA MET A 348 -9.23 1.02 -23.78
C MET A 348 -10.10 2.29 -23.68
N PHE A 349 -10.09 3.00 -22.53
CA PHE A 349 -10.94 4.16 -22.23
C PHE A 349 -10.16 5.30 -21.54
N PRO A 350 -8.95 5.67 -21.98
CA PRO A 350 -8.07 6.60 -21.25
C PRO A 350 -8.69 7.99 -21.09
N ASP A 351 -9.49 8.44 -22.02
CA ASP A 351 -10.15 9.76 -21.99
C ASP A 351 -11.22 9.87 -20.89
N GLN A 352 -11.63 8.75 -20.27
CA GLN A 352 -12.60 8.71 -19.18
C GLN A 352 -11.96 8.60 -17.79
N CYS A 353 -10.63 8.61 -17.70
CA CYS A 353 -9.89 8.42 -16.45
C CYS A 353 -9.57 9.71 -15.69
N GLY A 354 -10.04 10.86 -16.16
CA GLY A 354 -9.92 12.14 -15.45
C GLY A 354 -10.84 12.21 -14.23
N SER A 355 -10.46 13.03 -13.21
CA SER A 355 -11.31 13.23 -12.04
C SER A 355 -12.62 13.95 -12.40
N ALA A 356 -13.67 13.64 -11.65
CA ALA A 356 -14.90 14.44 -11.66
C ALA A 356 -14.62 15.90 -11.25
N PRO A 357 -15.42 16.90 -11.68
CA PRO A 357 -15.30 18.27 -11.21
C PRO A 357 -15.50 18.34 -9.69
N GLY A 358 -14.77 19.23 -9.02
CA GLY A 358 -14.87 19.49 -7.58
C GLY A 358 -13.52 19.73 -6.94
N LEU A 359 -13.49 20.59 -5.92
CA LEU A 359 -12.27 20.90 -5.18
C LEU A 359 -11.90 19.77 -4.21
N ASN A 360 -12.92 19.20 -3.55
CA ASN A 360 -12.76 18.14 -2.54
C ASN A 360 -13.38 16.82 -3.01
N ALA A 361 -13.00 15.71 -2.42
CA ALA A 361 -13.52 14.38 -2.76
C ALA A 361 -15.06 14.31 -2.66
N TRP A 362 -15.67 14.84 -1.60
CA TRP A 362 -17.13 14.81 -1.45
C TRP A 362 -17.87 15.57 -2.57
N GLN A 363 -17.30 16.69 -3.08
CA GLN A 363 -17.89 17.41 -4.22
C GLN A 363 -17.77 16.60 -5.51
N ARG A 364 -16.61 15.95 -5.71
CA ARG A 364 -16.40 15.06 -6.85
C ARG A 364 -17.38 13.88 -6.81
N ASP A 365 -17.62 13.29 -5.64
CA ASP A 365 -18.56 12.18 -5.46
C ASP A 365 -20.00 12.57 -5.78
N VAL A 366 -20.45 13.75 -5.37
CA VAL A 366 -21.75 14.29 -5.79
C VAL A 366 -21.83 14.37 -7.31
N ASN A 367 -20.78 14.90 -7.95
CA ASN A 367 -20.74 15.03 -9.40
C ASN A 367 -20.66 13.68 -10.13
N VAL A 368 -20.01 12.66 -9.56
CA VAL A 368 -20.05 11.27 -10.04
C VAL A 368 -21.49 10.76 -10.07
N ALA A 369 -22.20 10.87 -8.94
CA ALA A 369 -23.60 10.43 -8.85
C ALA A 369 -24.48 11.20 -9.86
N GLN A 370 -24.37 12.52 -9.93
CA GLN A 370 -25.14 13.35 -10.85
C GLN A 370 -24.85 13.04 -12.32
N ALA A 371 -23.56 12.89 -12.69
CA ALA A 371 -23.17 12.54 -14.05
C ALA A 371 -23.73 11.18 -14.48
N PHE A 372 -23.71 10.20 -13.58
CA PHE A 372 -24.32 8.91 -13.84
C PHE A 372 -25.85 8.99 -13.98
N LEU A 373 -26.54 9.77 -13.12
CA LEU A 373 -27.98 10.01 -13.25
C LEU A 373 -28.34 10.70 -14.56
N GLN A 374 -27.54 11.69 -14.99
CA GLN A 374 -27.71 12.34 -16.28
C GLN A 374 -27.51 11.35 -17.44
N TYR A 375 -26.48 10.51 -17.36
CA TYR A 375 -26.25 9.46 -18.34
C TYR A 375 -27.45 8.51 -18.43
N LEU A 376 -27.97 8.00 -17.33
CA LEU A 376 -29.18 7.16 -17.32
C LEU A 376 -30.39 7.88 -17.91
N ASN A 377 -30.54 9.19 -17.65
CA ASN A 377 -31.65 9.97 -18.18
C ASN A 377 -31.54 10.24 -19.69
N SER A 378 -30.36 10.30 -20.23
CA SER A 378 -30.12 10.50 -21.66
C SER A 378 -30.33 9.26 -22.51
N ARG A 379 -30.44 8.05 -21.89
CA ARG A 379 -30.59 6.78 -22.61
C ARG A 379 -32.02 6.57 -23.08
N GLY A 380 -32.19 6.18 -24.33
CA GLY A 380 -33.47 5.75 -24.92
C GLY A 380 -33.73 4.26 -24.72
N GLY A 381 -34.94 3.80 -25.01
CA GLY A 381 -35.38 2.40 -24.84
C GLY A 381 -34.60 1.39 -25.69
N ASP A 382 -34.13 1.76 -26.88
CA ASP A 382 -33.38 0.89 -27.82
C ASP A 382 -31.86 1.08 -27.72
N SER A 383 -31.35 1.64 -26.60
CA SER A 383 -29.91 1.85 -26.42
C SER A 383 -29.18 0.52 -26.24
N ALA A 384 -27.94 0.43 -26.75
CA ALA A 384 -27.04 -0.71 -26.53
C ALA A 384 -26.88 -1.01 -25.03
N PRO A 385 -26.58 -2.25 -24.63
CA PRO A 385 -26.29 -2.54 -23.23
C PRO A 385 -25.09 -1.71 -22.76
N PHE A 386 -25.05 -1.38 -21.47
CA PHE A 386 -23.99 -0.55 -20.92
C PHE A 386 -23.25 -1.23 -19.76
N PHE A 387 -22.00 -0.82 -19.59
CA PHE A 387 -21.23 -1.00 -18.38
C PHE A 387 -20.93 0.36 -17.78
N SER A 388 -21.16 0.52 -16.48
CA SER A 388 -20.78 1.73 -15.76
C SER A 388 -20.00 1.36 -14.51
N PHE A 389 -18.84 2.03 -14.34
CA PHE A 389 -18.05 1.95 -13.12
C PHE A 389 -18.08 3.31 -12.40
N LEU A 390 -18.73 3.33 -11.23
CA LEU A 390 -18.78 4.47 -10.34
C LEU A 390 -17.76 4.24 -9.24
N PHE A 391 -16.75 5.11 -9.15
CA PHE A 391 -15.68 4.99 -8.16
C PHE A 391 -15.63 6.23 -7.28
N PHE A 392 -16.05 6.08 -6.02
CA PHE A 392 -16.19 7.14 -5.03
C PHE A 392 -14.93 7.20 -4.15
N ASP A 393 -14.51 8.43 -3.74
CA ASP A 393 -13.20 8.69 -3.09
C ASP A 393 -13.29 9.28 -1.67
N SER A 394 -14.48 9.70 -1.21
CA SER A 394 -14.60 10.41 0.07
C SER A 394 -14.17 9.58 1.29
N LEU A 395 -14.21 8.25 1.23
CA LEU A 395 -13.73 7.40 2.32
C LEU A 395 -12.21 7.44 2.46
N HIS A 396 -11.50 7.55 1.33
CA HIS A 396 -10.04 7.65 1.33
C HIS A 396 -9.56 9.00 1.88
N SER A 397 -10.14 10.10 1.41
CA SER A 397 -9.74 11.45 1.83
C SER A 397 -10.26 11.85 3.21
N MET A 398 -11.41 11.29 3.65
CA MET A 398 -12.13 11.61 4.90
C MET A 398 -12.37 13.12 5.10
N ILE A 399 -12.55 13.85 3.99
CA ILE A 399 -12.93 15.26 3.99
C ILE A 399 -14.44 15.35 3.79
N LYS A 400 -15.15 15.80 4.82
CA LYS A 400 -16.61 15.94 4.82
C LYS A 400 -17.06 17.35 4.38
N PRO A 401 -18.30 17.53 3.93
CA PRO A 401 -18.89 18.87 3.77
C PRO A 401 -18.84 19.67 5.09
N GLU A 402 -18.63 21.00 5.00
CA GLU A 402 -18.41 21.86 6.17
C GLU A 402 -19.54 21.76 7.22
N ASP A 403 -20.79 21.73 6.78
CA ASP A 403 -21.97 21.66 7.67
C ASP A 403 -22.46 20.22 7.96
N TYR A 404 -21.72 19.22 7.49
CA TYR A 404 -22.12 17.82 7.67
C TYR A 404 -21.58 17.25 8.98
N THR A 405 -22.49 16.91 9.90
CA THR A 405 -22.11 16.31 11.19
C THR A 405 -22.09 14.78 11.17
N GLY A 406 -23.04 14.17 10.46
CA GLY A 406 -23.23 12.72 10.44
C GLY A 406 -23.79 12.12 11.74
N PRO A 407 -24.28 10.86 11.69
CA PRO A 407 -24.91 10.22 12.84
C PRO A 407 -23.94 9.66 13.88
N PHE A 408 -22.66 9.44 13.54
CA PHE A 408 -21.68 8.80 14.42
C PHE A 408 -20.88 9.86 15.17
N GLN A 409 -21.09 9.94 16.51
CA GLN A 409 -20.47 10.94 17.38
C GLN A 409 -19.90 10.30 18.67
N PRO A 410 -18.82 10.83 19.28
CA PRO A 410 -18.00 11.95 18.78
C PRO A 410 -17.19 11.60 17.53
N SER A 411 -16.89 12.58 16.71
CA SER A 411 -16.18 12.41 15.44
C SER A 411 -15.20 13.55 15.22
N TRP A 412 -14.04 13.26 14.66
CA TRP A 412 -13.14 14.30 14.16
C TRP A 412 -13.80 15.13 13.07
N ASP A 413 -13.33 16.36 12.92
CA ASP A 413 -13.74 17.28 11.84
C ASP A 413 -13.09 16.93 10.49
N CYS A 414 -11.84 16.48 10.53
CA CYS A 414 -11.08 15.97 9.39
C CYS A 414 -10.06 14.92 9.87
N ALA A 415 -9.37 14.25 8.95
CA ALA A 415 -8.32 13.29 9.29
C ALA A 415 -7.09 14.01 9.89
N HIS A 416 -6.77 13.71 11.14
CA HIS A 416 -5.61 14.21 11.88
C HIS A 416 -4.52 13.15 11.94
N TYR A 417 -3.87 12.87 10.81
CA TYR A 417 -2.84 11.83 10.72
C TYR A 417 -1.66 12.05 11.68
N GLU A 418 -1.37 13.31 12.05
CA GLU A 418 -0.32 13.67 13.00
C GLU A 418 -0.60 13.20 14.45
N ARG A 419 -1.84 12.85 14.75
CA ARG A 419 -2.28 12.32 16.07
C ARG A 419 -2.22 10.80 16.13
N LEU A 420 -2.05 10.12 15.00
CA LEU A 420 -2.06 8.65 14.94
C LEU A 420 -0.76 8.08 15.51
N GLY A 421 -0.88 6.94 16.18
CA GLY A 421 0.24 6.23 16.79
C GLY A 421 -0.25 5.09 17.67
N LYS A 422 0.67 4.50 18.44
CA LYS A 422 0.35 3.46 19.40
C LYS A 422 -0.50 4.07 20.55
N ASP A 423 -1.45 3.30 21.05
CA ASP A 423 -2.32 3.66 22.19
C ASP A 423 -3.29 4.85 21.93
N VAL A 424 -3.56 5.18 20.67
CA VAL A 424 -4.56 6.18 20.31
C VAL A 424 -5.94 5.52 20.22
N ASP A 425 -6.94 6.09 20.89
CA ASP A 425 -8.33 5.63 20.77
C ASP A 425 -8.85 5.90 19.34
N PRO A 426 -9.20 4.85 18.57
CA PRO A 426 -9.64 5.00 17.19
C PRO A 426 -11.04 5.59 17.03
N THR A 427 -11.83 5.69 18.13
CA THR A 427 -13.28 5.94 18.09
C THR A 427 -13.66 7.17 17.27
N GLU A 428 -13.04 8.33 17.54
CA GLU A 428 -13.42 9.57 16.84
C GLU A 428 -13.02 9.55 15.36
N PHE A 429 -11.89 8.93 15.04
CA PHE A 429 -11.42 8.78 13.65
C PHE A 429 -12.27 7.75 12.89
N LEU A 430 -12.57 6.61 13.50
CA LEU A 430 -13.47 5.61 12.93
C LEU A 430 -14.90 6.16 12.75
N ASN A 431 -15.37 7.02 13.65
CA ASN A 431 -16.68 7.67 13.51
C ASN A 431 -16.70 8.68 12.34
N LEU A 432 -15.59 9.40 12.10
CA LEU A 432 -15.45 10.22 10.89
C LEU A 432 -15.59 9.36 9.63
N TYR A 433 -14.89 8.24 9.57
CA TYR A 433 -14.99 7.29 8.46
C TYR A 433 -16.42 6.75 8.27
N LYS A 434 -17.09 6.30 9.35
CA LYS A 434 -18.49 5.83 9.31
C LYS A 434 -19.44 6.92 8.81
N ASN A 435 -19.23 8.17 9.20
CA ASN A 435 -20.01 9.30 8.71
C ASN A 435 -19.86 9.50 7.20
N MET A 436 -18.65 9.26 6.66
CA MET A 436 -18.41 9.33 5.21
C MET A 436 -19.03 8.13 4.47
N VAL A 437 -19.03 6.93 5.05
CA VAL A 437 -19.78 5.78 4.51
C VAL A 437 -21.27 6.12 4.42
N TYR A 438 -21.85 6.65 5.49
CA TYR A 438 -23.27 7.05 5.54
C TYR A 438 -23.60 8.14 4.50
N TYR A 439 -22.69 9.10 4.33
CA TYR A 439 -22.83 10.14 3.30
C TYR A 439 -22.85 9.55 1.88
N LEU A 440 -21.89 8.69 1.54
CA LEU A 440 -21.84 8.02 0.23
C LEU A 440 -23.05 7.09 -0.01
N ASP A 441 -23.49 6.37 1.01
CA ASP A 441 -24.66 5.54 0.93
C ASP A 441 -25.92 6.34 0.55
N SER A 442 -26.03 7.61 1.01
CA SER A 442 -27.14 8.49 0.62
C SER A 442 -27.12 8.84 -0.88
N LEU A 443 -25.94 9.09 -1.45
CA LEU A 443 -25.77 9.34 -2.89
C LEU A 443 -26.12 8.10 -3.72
N VAL A 444 -25.68 6.93 -3.26
CA VAL A 444 -26.01 5.65 -3.90
C VAL A 444 -27.50 5.33 -3.77
N GLY A 445 -28.13 5.71 -2.67
CA GLY A 445 -29.59 5.58 -2.50
C GLY A 445 -30.39 6.26 -3.61
N ASP A 446 -29.97 7.45 -4.04
CA ASP A 446 -30.61 8.18 -5.14
C ASP A 446 -30.34 7.54 -6.51
N VAL A 447 -29.12 6.99 -6.70
CA VAL A 447 -28.81 6.16 -7.88
C VAL A 447 -29.73 4.95 -7.97
N LEU A 448 -29.87 4.19 -6.88
CA LEU A 448 -30.73 3.00 -6.84
C LEU A 448 -32.20 3.30 -7.11
N LYS A 449 -32.74 4.35 -6.49
CA LYS A 449 -34.12 4.82 -6.76
C LYS A 449 -34.33 5.13 -8.24
N THR A 450 -33.35 5.77 -8.89
CA THR A 450 -33.44 6.12 -10.30
C THR A 450 -33.38 4.89 -11.21
N VAL A 451 -32.46 3.94 -10.93
CA VAL A 451 -32.38 2.67 -11.67
C VAL A 451 -33.70 1.89 -11.57
N GLU A 452 -34.29 1.84 -10.37
CA GLU A 452 -35.59 1.18 -10.13
C GLU A 452 -36.74 1.91 -10.83
N ALA A 453 -36.83 3.24 -10.70
CA ALA A 453 -37.87 4.04 -11.33
C ALA A 453 -37.86 3.95 -12.88
N LYS A 454 -36.70 3.69 -13.46
CA LYS A 454 -36.56 3.45 -14.91
C LYS A 454 -36.84 2.03 -15.35
N GLY A 455 -37.19 1.12 -14.42
CA GLY A 455 -37.43 -0.30 -14.72
C GLY A 455 -36.17 -1.05 -15.22
N LEU A 456 -34.96 -0.59 -14.86
CA LEU A 456 -33.72 -1.19 -15.36
C LEU A 456 -33.31 -2.45 -14.57
N LEU A 457 -33.87 -2.69 -13.38
CA LEU A 457 -33.44 -3.78 -12.49
C LEU A 457 -33.54 -5.17 -13.11
N ASP A 458 -34.58 -5.41 -13.93
CA ASP A 458 -34.84 -6.74 -14.54
C ASP A 458 -33.73 -7.15 -15.53
N ASN A 459 -33.02 -6.17 -16.09
CA ASN A 459 -31.95 -6.41 -17.08
C ASN A 459 -30.61 -5.77 -16.67
N THR A 460 -30.35 -5.65 -15.38
CA THR A 460 -29.11 -5.02 -14.88
C THR A 460 -28.49 -5.86 -13.77
N VAL A 461 -27.20 -6.09 -13.89
CA VAL A 461 -26.35 -6.58 -12.81
C VAL A 461 -25.81 -5.37 -12.06
N ILE A 462 -25.92 -5.36 -10.72
CA ILE A 462 -25.37 -4.32 -9.87
C ILE A 462 -24.41 -4.96 -8.86
N VAL A 463 -23.19 -4.44 -8.79
CA VAL A 463 -22.15 -4.90 -7.87
C VAL A 463 -21.78 -3.76 -6.93
N PHE A 464 -21.73 -4.03 -5.62
CA PHE A 464 -21.17 -3.11 -4.63
C PHE A 464 -19.95 -3.76 -4.00
N THR A 465 -18.84 -3.02 -3.97
CA THR A 465 -17.60 -3.45 -3.33
C THR A 465 -16.72 -2.26 -2.95
N GLY A 466 -15.61 -2.50 -2.27
CA GLY A 466 -14.47 -1.59 -2.16
C GLY A 466 -13.30 -2.11 -2.99
N ASP A 467 -12.37 -1.29 -3.39
CA ASP A 467 -11.13 -1.74 -4.04
C ASP A 467 -10.14 -2.37 -3.04
N HIS A 468 -10.10 -1.87 -1.83
CA HIS A 468 -9.48 -2.42 -0.61
C HIS A 468 -10.21 -1.89 0.62
N SER A 469 -9.77 -2.28 1.80
CA SER A 469 -10.33 -1.85 3.07
C SER A 469 -9.41 -0.82 3.77
N GLN A 470 -9.77 -0.39 4.99
CA GLN A 470 -9.11 0.64 5.78
C GLN A 470 -9.00 0.19 7.24
N GLU A 471 -7.79 0.28 7.82
CA GLU A 471 -7.51 -0.10 9.21
C GLU A 471 -7.49 1.10 10.14
N PHE A 472 -7.96 0.90 11.37
CA PHE A 472 -8.01 1.88 12.46
C PHE A 472 -7.41 1.27 13.73
N ASP A 473 -6.19 0.76 13.63
CA ASP A 473 -5.47 0.06 14.70
C ASP A 473 -6.23 -1.16 15.26
N ASP A 474 -6.91 -1.89 14.37
CA ASP A 474 -7.78 -3.02 14.73
C ASP A 474 -7.03 -4.14 15.47
N CYS A 475 -5.76 -4.35 15.14
CA CYS A 475 -4.89 -5.36 15.76
C CYS A 475 -3.95 -4.78 16.83
N HIS A 476 -4.09 -3.51 17.21
CA HIS A 476 -3.28 -2.81 18.24
C HIS A 476 -1.76 -2.79 17.98
N HIS A 477 -1.37 -2.82 16.70
CA HIS A 477 0.00 -2.71 16.23
C HIS A 477 0.34 -1.32 15.65
N ALA A 478 -0.52 -0.32 15.92
CA ALA A 478 -0.41 1.05 15.40
C ALA A 478 -0.42 1.11 13.86
N PHE A 479 -1.20 0.23 13.19
CA PHE A 479 -1.50 0.34 11.77
C PHE A 479 -2.72 1.23 11.55
N TRP A 480 -2.56 2.21 10.67
CA TRP A 480 -3.59 3.18 10.32
C TRP A 480 -3.67 3.32 8.80
N GLY A 481 -4.84 3.11 8.24
CA GLY A 481 -5.02 3.22 6.81
C GLY A 481 -4.96 1.89 6.07
N HIS A 482 -4.18 1.85 4.99
CA HIS A 482 -4.03 0.69 4.12
C HIS A 482 -2.57 0.60 3.63
N ASN A 483 -2.22 -0.38 2.79
CA ASN A 483 -0.87 -0.67 2.29
C ASN A 483 0.14 -1.23 3.32
N GLY A 484 -0.25 -1.39 4.60
CA GLY A 484 0.68 -1.80 5.66
C GLY A 484 0.76 -3.31 5.88
N ASN A 485 -0.34 -4.03 5.73
CA ASN A 485 -0.43 -5.46 6.02
C ASN A 485 -1.58 -6.13 5.25
N TYR A 486 -1.79 -7.44 5.47
CA TYR A 486 -2.86 -8.22 4.84
C TYR A 486 -3.92 -8.72 5.84
N SER A 487 -4.09 -8.02 6.96
CA SER A 487 -5.18 -8.31 7.91
C SER A 487 -6.56 -8.14 7.26
N ALA A 488 -7.56 -8.75 7.86
CA ALA A 488 -8.94 -8.55 7.42
C ALA A 488 -9.36 -7.06 7.43
N ALA A 489 -8.78 -6.26 8.34
CA ALA A 489 -9.03 -4.82 8.41
C ALA A 489 -8.61 -4.05 7.15
N GLN A 490 -7.55 -4.49 6.44
CA GLN A 490 -7.08 -3.87 5.20
C GLN A 490 -7.56 -4.60 3.93
N MET A 491 -7.98 -5.87 4.05
CA MET A 491 -8.26 -6.71 2.90
C MET A 491 -9.73 -7.03 2.70
N GLN A 492 -10.54 -7.11 3.78
CA GLN A 492 -11.93 -7.55 3.68
C GLN A 492 -12.84 -6.39 3.30
N VAL A 493 -13.47 -6.50 2.13
CA VAL A 493 -14.38 -5.52 1.54
C VAL A 493 -15.80 -6.09 1.40
N PRO A 494 -16.85 -5.25 1.31
CA PRO A 494 -18.16 -5.73 0.95
C PRO A 494 -18.18 -6.40 -0.43
N MET A 495 -19.02 -7.40 -0.61
CA MET A 495 -19.37 -7.93 -1.92
C MET A 495 -20.86 -8.23 -1.95
N VAL A 496 -21.59 -7.36 -2.63
CA VAL A 496 -23.03 -7.50 -2.90
C VAL A 496 -23.21 -7.59 -4.41
N TYR A 497 -23.86 -8.66 -4.88
CA TYR A 497 -24.10 -8.92 -6.29
C TYR A 497 -25.60 -9.09 -6.54
N PHE A 498 -26.19 -8.20 -7.29
CA PHE A 498 -27.56 -8.25 -7.72
C PHE A 498 -27.65 -8.60 -9.20
N ASN A 499 -28.42 -9.64 -9.54
CA ASN A 499 -28.68 -10.03 -10.94
C ASN A 499 -30.17 -10.25 -11.24
N GLY A 500 -31.05 -9.93 -10.30
CA GLY A 500 -32.48 -10.12 -10.40
C GLY A 500 -32.98 -11.58 -10.24
N LYS A 501 -32.07 -12.53 -9.92
CA LYS A 501 -32.38 -13.96 -9.84
C LYS A 501 -31.98 -14.60 -8.53
N ASP A 502 -30.73 -14.46 -8.17
CA ASP A 502 -30.13 -15.20 -7.07
C ASP A 502 -30.05 -14.34 -5.82
N THR A 503 -30.39 -14.95 -4.67
CA THR A 503 -30.27 -14.32 -3.36
C THR A 503 -29.55 -15.28 -2.43
N ILE A 504 -28.22 -15.32 -2.53
CA ILE A 504 -27.37 -16.20 -1.76
C ILE A 504 -26.70 -15.40 -0.65
N VAL A 505 -26.61 -15.95 0.55
CA VAL A 505 -25.75 -15.46 1.62
C VAL A 505 -24.69 -16.50 1.87
N SER A 506 -23.43 -16.16 1.59
CA SER A 506 -22.30 -17.09 1.68
C SER A 506 -21.21 -16.53 2.58
N ASP A 507 -20.68 -17.36 3.48
CA ASP A 507 -19.53 -17.09 4.35
C ASP A 507 -18.24 -17.74 3.85
N ARG A 508 -18.27 -18.38 2.67
CA ARG A 508 -17.03 -18.92 2.05
C ARG A 508 -16.08 -17.81 1.65
N TRP A 509 -14.81 -18.11 1.59
CA TRP A 509 -13.80 -17.18 1.08
C TRP A 509 -13.99 -16.91 -0.42
N THR A 510 -14.12 -15.64 -0.76
CA THR A 510 -14.15 -15.11 -2.12
C THR A 510 -13.19 -13.93 -2.23
N ALA A 511 -12.77 -13.60 -3.45
CA ALA A 511 -11.84 -12.50 -3.68
C ALA A 511 -12.15 -11.75 -4.98
N HIS A 512 -11.58 -10.57 -5.17
CA HIS A 512 -11.80 -9.72 -6.35
C HIS A 512 -11.60 -10.46 -7.67
N TYR A 513 -10.64 -11.36 -7.76
CA TYR A 513 -10.41 -12.13 -8.99
C TYR A 513 -11.56 -13.10 -9.33
N ASP A 514 -12.56 -13.26 -8.45
CA ASP A 514 -13.79 -14.02 -8.71
C ASP A 514 -14.84 -13.20 -9.46
N LEU A 515 -14.73 -11.87 -9.46
CA LEU A 515 -15.70 -11.01 -10.11
C LEU A 515 -15.70 -11.18 -11.63
N VAL A 516 -14.52 -11.28 -12.25
CA VAL A 516 -14.41 -11.46 -13.71
C VAL A 516 -15.07 -12.76 -14.17
N PRO A 517 -14.75 -13.96 -13.63
CA PRO A 517 -15.45 -15.17 -14.05
C PRO A 517 -16.94 -15.14 -13.74
N THR A 518 -17.37 -14.46 -12.68
CA THR A 518 -18.80 -14.28 -12.37
C THR A 518 -19.50 -13.46 -13.45
N LEU A 519 -18.97 -12.29 -13.81
CA LEU A 519 -19.55 -11.44 -14.86
C LEU A 519 -19.49 -12.12 -16.22
N MET A 520 -18.38 -12.77 -16.57
CA MET A 520 -18.23 -13.48 -17.84
C MET A 520 -19.29 -14.59 -17.98
N GLN A 521 -19.57 -15.33 -16.92
CA GLN A 521 -20.58 -16.39 -16.95
C GLN A 521 -22.02 -15.85 -16.88
N ASP A 522 -22.36 -14.93 -15.95
CA ASP A 522 -23.73 -14.46 -15.75
C ASP A 522 -24.20 -13.48 -16.83
N VAL A 523 -23.30 -12.61 -17.33
CA VAL A 523 -23.64 -11.57 -18.31
C VAL A 523 -23.45 -12.04 -19.74
N PHE A 524 -22.34 -12.72 -20.03
CA PHE A 524 -21.97 -13.12 -21.38
C PHE A 524 -22.20 -14.60 -21.70
N GLY A 525 -22.55 -15.41 -20.67
CA GLY A 525 -22.71 -16.86 -20.85
C GLY A 525 -21.43 -17.53 -21.33
N THR A 526 -20.27 -17.09 -20.83
CA THR A 526 -18.97 -17.64 -21.18
C THR A 526 -18.90 -19.11 -20.77
N THR A 527 -18.58 -19.99 -21.72
CA THR A 527 -18.56 -21.44 -21.50
C THR A 527 -17.16 -22.00 -21.24
N ASN A 528 -16.12 -21.18 -21.43
CA ASN A 528 -14.74 -21.55 -21.12
C ASN A 528 -14.57 -21.78 -19.61
N ASN A 529 -13.58 -22.61 -19.25
CA ASN A 529 -13.14 -22.71 -17.88
C ASN A 529 -12.60 -21.33 -17.39
N SER A 530 -12.93 -20.93 -16.17
CA SER A 530 -12.41 -19.66 -15.61
C SER A 530 -10.88 -19.61 -15.61
N SER A 531 -10.21 -20.74 -15.47
CA SER A 531 -8.75 -20.86 -15.56
C SER A 531 -8.15 -20.42 -16.89
N ASP A 532 -8.94 -20.32 -17.96
CA ASP A 532 -8.45 -19.80 -19.25
C ASP A 532 -8.20 -18.28 -19.23
N TYR A 533 -8.78 -17.55 -18.26
CA TYR A 533 -8.74 -16.07 -18.23
C TYR A 533 -8.69 -15.46 -16.83
N SER A 534 -8.71 -16.23 -15.77
CA SER A 534 -8.67 -15.76 -14.37
C SER A 534 -8.03 -16.82 -13.48
N ILE A 535 -7.49 -16.41 -12.32
CA ILE A 535 -7.20 -17.32 -11.21
C ILE A 535 -8.41 -17.53 -10.30
N GLY A 536 -9.48 -16.79 -10.56
CA GLY A 536 -10.72 -16.80 -9.78
C GLY A 536 -11.71 -17.87 -10.22
N GLN A 537 -12.76 -17.99 -9.43
CA GLN A 537 -13.89 -18.87 -9.65
C GLN A 537 -15.18 -18.06 -9.54
N SER A 538 -16.25 -18.47 -10.23
CA SER A 538 -17.52 -17.75 -10.12
C SER A 538 -18.00 -17.67 -8.67
N LEU A 539 -18.50 -16.53 -8.26
CA LEU A 539 -19.14 -16.33 -6.96
C LEU A 539 -20.34 -17.28 -6.75
N PHE A 540 -20.94 -17.77 -7.82
CA PHE A 540 -22.09 -18.70 -7.79
C PHE A 540 -21.69 -20.17 -7.90
N ASP A 541 -20.42 -20.49 -8.09
CA ASP A 541 -19.96 -21.88 -8.08
C ASP A 541 -19.95 -22.43 -6.65
N SER A 542 -20.96 -23.23 -6.32
CA SER A 542 -21.10 -23.82 -4.98
C SER A 542 -20.03 -24.86 -4.64
N THR A 543 -19.29 -25.35 -5.64
CA THR A 543 -18.20 -26.32 -5.47
C THR A 543 -16.85 -25.63 -5.25
N ALA A 544 -16.77 -24.32 -5.48
CA ALA A 544 -15.56 -23.54 -5.31
C ALA A 544 -15.07 -23.58 -3.86
N HIS A 545 -13.83 -24.01 -3.66
CA HIS A 545 -13.15 -24.05 -2.37
C HIS A 545 -11.75 -23.46 -2.48
N ARG A 546 -11.31 -22.77 -1.42
CA ARG A 546 -9.98 -22.20 -1.30
C ARG A 546 -9.34 -22.61 0.00
N ASP A 547 -8.11 -23.09 -0.07
CA ASP A 547 -7.27 -23.37 1.09
C ASP A 547 -6.50 -22.13 1.54
N PHE A 548 -6.32 -21.16 0.64
CA PHE A 548 -5.65 -19.90 0.91
C PHE A 548 -6.15 -18.79 -0.01
N LEU A 549 -5.92 -17.56 0.40
CA LEU A 549 -6.09 -16.36 -0.44
C LEU A 549 -4.70 -15.88 -0.89
N LEU A 550 -4.57 -15.65 -2.19
CA LEU A 550 -3.41 -14.99 -2.78
C LEU A 550 -3.71 -13.49 -2.83
N VAL A 551 -2.88 -12.69 -2.21
CA VAL A 551 -3.02 -11.23 -2.13
C VAL A 551 -1.69 -10.59 -2.48
N ASP A 552 -1.70 -9.31 -2.81
CA ASP A 552 -0.46 -8.58 -3.09
C ASP A 552 -0.45 -7.16 -2.53
N SER A 553 0.72 -6.55 -2.60
CA SER A 553 0.95 -5.16 -2.27
C SER A 553 2.07 -4.59 -3.13
N TYR A 554 2.43 -3.34 -2.87
CA TYR A 554 3.57 -2.70 -3.54
C TYR A 554 4.92 -3.32 -3.19
N ILE A 555 5.02 -4.07 -2.08
CA ILE A 555 6.28 -4.60 -1.55
C ILE A 555 6.39 -6.11 -1.62
N GLY A 556 5.31 -6.83 -1.89
CA GLY A 556 5.35 -8.29 -1.91
C GLY A 556 4.02 -8.95 -2.24
N VAL A 557 4.04 -10.26 -2.14
CA VAL A 557 2.89 -11.14 -2.34
C VAL A 557 2.57 -11.82 -1.00
N GLY A 558 1.30 -11.84 -0.63
CA GLY A 558 0.82 -12.48 0.60
C GLY A 558 0.01 -13.73 0.33
N MET A 559 0.09 -14.66 1.24
CA MET A 559 -0.77 -15.86 1.31
C MET A 559 -1.44 -15.88 2.68
N ILE A 560 -2.77 -15.86 2.69
CA ILE A 560 -3.56 -15.99 3.91
C ILE A 560 -4.09 -17.42 3.94
N ASP A 561 -3.63 -18.25 4.87
CA ASP A 561 -4.02 -19.66 4.98
C ASP A 561 -5.36 -19.85 5.72
N SER A 562 -5.90 -21.06 5.69
CA SER A 562 -7.18 -21.39 6.32
C SER A 562 -7.17 -21.30 7.85
N VAL A 563 -6.00 -21.31 8.48
CA VAL A 563 -5.83 -21.14 9.93
C VAL A 563 -5.79 -19.67 10.32
N GLY A 564 -5.44 -18.79 9.35
CA GLY A 564 -5.36 -17.34 9.51
C GLY A 564 -3.92 -16.82 9.58
N ASN A 565 -2.90 -17.67 9.34
CA ASN A 565 -1.54 -17.16 9.20
C ASN A 565 -1.41 -16.40 7.88
N ILE A 566 -0.65 -15.32 7.95
CA ILE A 566 -0.33 -14.45 6.83
C ILE A 566 1.15 -14.60 6.52
N THR A 567 1.47 -15.29 5.43
CA THR A 567 2.84 -15.37 4.93
C THR A 567 3.03 -14.28 3.89
N ASN A 568 3.88 -13.30 4.18
CA ASN A 568 4.27 -12.25 3.26
C ASN A 568 5.63 -12.56 2.66
N VAL A 569 5.71 -12.67 1.33
CA VAL A 569 6.95 -12.86 0.57
C VAL A 569 7.26 -11.56 -0.15
N TYR A 570 8.33 -10.90 0.24
CA TYR A 570 8.75 -9.62 -0.31
C TYR A 570 9.44 -9.78 -1.67
N TYR A 571 9.44 -8.73 -2.50
CA TYR A 571 10.07 -8.78 -3.84
C TYR A 571 11.59 -8.91 -3.83
N ASP A 572 12.25 -8.76 -2.68
CA ASP A 572 13.68 -9.06 -2.49
C ASP A 572 13.93 -10.54 -2.12
N GLY A 573 12.86 -11.32 -1.99
CA GLY A 573 12.88 -12.74 -1.68
C GLY A 573 12.88 -13.06 -0.19
N ASP A 574 12.92 -12.09 0.69
CA ASP A 574 12.73 -12.30 2.12
C ASP A 574 11.24 -12.57 2.44
N TYR A 575 10.92 -13.04 3.64
CA TYR A 575 9.55 -13.33 4.04
C TYR A 575 9.30 -13.02 5.52
N SER A 576 8.04 -12.82 5.88
CA SER A 576 7.56 -12.79 7.27
C SER A 576 6.30 -13.63 7.40
N ILE A 577 6.06 -14.14 8.60
CA ILE A 577 4.85 -14.88 8.94
C ILE A 577 4.25 -14.20 10.16
N THR A 578 2.97 -13.83 10.06
CA THR A 578 2.19 -13.34 11.20
C THR A 578 0.92 -14.16 11.33
N ASP A 579 0.27 -14.11 12.48
CA ASP A 579 -1.08 -14.62 12.59
C ASP A 579 -2.12 -13.57 12.11
N ARG A 580 -3.41 -13.87 12.31
CA ARG A 580 -4.52 -12.99 11.90
C ARG A 580 -4.54 -11.64 12.62
N ASP A 581 -3.96 -11.59 13.83
CA ASP A 581 -3.89 -10.40 14.68
C ASP A 581 -2.57 -9.64 14.48
N LEU A 582 -1.77 -10.05 13.46
CA LEU A 582 -0.49 -9.50 13.05
C LEU A 582 0.66 -9.72 14.04
N ASP A 583 0.51 -10.65 14.97
CA ASP A 583 1.62 -11.08 15.83
C ASP A 583 2.63 -11.93 15.05
N ASP A 584 3.91 -11.54 15.13
CA ASP A 584 5.00 -12.23 14.43
C ASP A 584 5.15 -13.68 14.88
N GLN A 585 5.18 -14.60 13.93
CA GLN A 585 5.27 -16.06 14.15
C GLN A 585 6.69 -16.56 13.79
N PHE A 586 7.69 -16.23 14.61
CA PHE A 586 9.10 -16.55 14.33
C PHE A 586 9.41 -18.05 14.33
N ASP A 587 8.64 -18.85 15.09
CA ASP A 587 8.83 -20.29 15.24
C ASP A 587 8.04 -21.11 14.21
N VAL A 588 7.17 -20.47 13.42
CA VAL A 588 6.40 -21.15 12.38
C VAL A 588 7.29 -21.30 11.13
N PRO A 589 7.53 -22.54 10.67
CA PRO A 589 8.34 -22.76 9.48
C PRO A 589 7.63 -22.25 8.23
N PHE A 590 8.42 -21.80 7.25
CA PHE A 590 7.89 -21.40 5.94
C PHE A 590 7.21 -22.58 5.23
N ASP A 591 5.92 -22.43 4.90
CA ASP A 591 5.17 -23.44 4.17
C ASP A 591 5.52 -23.41 2.67
N ARG A 592 6.53 -24.20 2.31
CA ARG A 592 6.97 -24.32 0.93
C ARG A 592 5.89 -24.86 0.00
N ALA A 593 5.05 -25.79 0.46
CA ALA A 593 3.99 -26.36 -0.35
C ALA A 593 2.87 -25.35 -0.65
N LEU A 594 2.53 -24.51 0.32
CA LEU A 594 1.61 -23.40 0.12
C LEU A 594 2.17 -22.39 -0.89
N PHE A 595 3.43 -22.02 -0.74
CA PHE A 595 4.10 -21.10 -1.66
C PHE A 595 4.17 -21.65 -3.10
N ASP A 596 4.50 -22.91 -3.29
CA ASP A 596 4.56 -23.53 -4.63
C ASP A 596 3.19 -23.57 -5.30
N ARG A 597 2.09 -23.73 -4.54
CA ARG A 597 0.71 -23.60 -5.05
C ARG A 597 0.38 -22.15 -5.45
N ALA A 598 0.75 -21.18 -4.61
CA ALA A 598 0.59 -19.76 -4.92
C ALA A 598 1.39 -19.36 -6.18
N GLU A 599 2.64 -19.82 -6.29
CA GLU A 599 3.48 -19.60 -7.46
C GLU A 599 2.87 -20.23 -8.73
N THR A 600 2.25 -21.39 -8.62
CA THR A 600 1.55 -22.02 -9.75
C THR A 600 0.40 -21.15 -10.23
N GLN A 601 -0.39 -20.54 -9.33
CA GLN A 601 -1.44 -19.58 -9.71
C GLN A 601 -0.84 -18.31 -10.33
N ILE A 602 0.25 -17.79 -9.78
CA ILE A 602 0.94 -16.61 -10.32
C ILE A 602 1.49 -16.89 -11.73
N LYS A 603 1.98 -18.08 -11.99
CA LYS A 603 2.59 -18.45 -13.29
C LYS A 603 1.58 -18.93 -14.34
N GLN A 604 0.29 -19.01 -14.00
CA GLN A 604 -0.75 -19.62 -14.83
C GLN A 604 -0.79 -19.09 -16.27
N PHE A 605 -0.54 -17.80 -16.50
CA PHE A 605 -0.60 -17.17 -17.82
C PHE A 605 0.78 -16.90 -18.44
N TRP A 606 1.86 -17.42 -17.85
CA TRP A 606 3.19 -17.32 -18.46
C TRP A 606 3.31 -18.26 -19.66
N LYS A 607 4.08 -17.80 -20.69
CA LYS A 607 4.45 -18.63 -21.83
C LYS A 607 5.66 -19.51 -21.54
#